data_aa63ded37c528f4b42aa3daff192f1d3
#
_entry.id   aa63ded37c528f4b42aa3daff192f1d3
#
_cell.length_a   1.000
_cell.length_b   1.000
_cell.length_c   1.000
_cell.angle_alpha   90.00
_cell.angle_beta   90.00
_cell.angle_gamma   90.00
#
_symmetry.space_group_name_H-M   'P 1'
#
loop_
_entity.id
_entity.type
_entity.pdbx_description
1 polymer ?
#
loop_
_entity_poly.entity_id
_entity_poly.type
_entity_poly.pdbx_seq_one_letter_code
_entity_poly.pdbx_strand_id
1 'polypeptide(L)'
;MSGQPSFKSTDDRAASSVTQATKGRENERMEHLRTSFLRRVAHDIASPTGVTMTVVEELASSGAKPELVAMARRGLRRLMRLSEQLALTADLEGGGWTPDTTQEDARALVKDAVDAAVAIDGRRDIQSSLSLPPERIVTAVDRRVVCTVLREIVGNALRIASSKVLVEIGREETSLVVRIHDDGPGFDADALQTLGERFVTRTTSRGLGLSLAIAKDVLGAHGGAIRVETSALPPGRRGTPGACVVVTLPAV
;
A
#
# COMPACT_ATOMS: atom_id res chain seq x y z
N MET A 1 -50.08 -27.86 37.41
CA MET A 1 -49.00 -26.85 37.48
C MET A 1 -48.85 -26.25 36.09
N SER A 2 -49.46 -25.09 35.91
CA SER A 2 -49.66 -24.46 34.61
C SER A 2 -48.48 -23.52 34.31
N GLY A 3 -47.69 -23.87 33.32
CA GLY A 3 -46.62 -22.97 32.79
C GLY A 3 -47.22 -21.96 31.84
N GLN A 4 -47.20 -20.69 32.17
CA GLN A 4 -47.55 -19.61 31.25
C GLN A 4 -46.40 -19.37 30.25
N PRO A 5 -46.67 -19.20 28.97
CA PRO A 5 -45.69 -18.74 28.03
C PRO A 5 -45.51 -17.22 28.19
N SER A 6 -44.25 -16.79 28.44
CA SER A 6 -43.84 -15.39 28.50
C SER A 6 -43.97 -14.78 27.10
N PHE A 7 -44.96 -13.96 26.86
CA PHE A 7 -45.11 -13.10 25.67
C PHE A 7 -44.06 -11.96 25.80
N LYS A 8 -42.94 -12.06 25.10
CA LYS A 8 -42.11 -10.89 24.87
C LYS A 8 -42.85 -9.95 23.92
N SER A 9 -43.14 -8.76 24.46
CA SER A 9 -43.94 -7.72 23.80
C SER A 9 -43.39 -7.35 22.43
N THR A 10 -44.29 -7.16 21.47
CA THR A 10 -44.01 -6.64 20.09
C THR A 10 -43.33 -5.28 20.13
N ASP A 11 -43.52 -4.49 21.19
CA ASP A 11 -42.88 -3.18 21.42
C ASP A 11 -41.39 -3.26 21.65
N ASP A 12 -40.87 -4.30 22.33
CA ASP A 12 -39.44 -4.49 22.56
C ASP A 12 -38.67 -4.81 21.26
N ARG A 13 -39.30 -5.49 20.31
CA ARG A 13 -38.72 -5.76 18.98
C ARG A 13 -38.70 -4.51 18.12
N ALA A 14 -39.74 -3.70 18.16
CA ALA A 14 -39.82 -2.44 17.39
C ALA A 14 -38.81 -1.42 17.92
N ALA A 15 -38.66 -1.27 19.24
CA ALA A 15 -37.65 -0.40 19.85
C ALA A 15 -36.21 -0.83 19.53
N SER A 16 -35.92 -2.14 19.55
CA SER A 16 -34.62 -2.69 19.19
C SER A 16 -34.29 -2.46 17.72
N SER A 17 -35.25 -2.61 16.80
CA SER A 17 -35.04 -2.39 15.35
C SER A 17 -34.80 -0.92 15.02
N VAL A 18 -35.49 0.01 15.68
CA VAL A 18 -35.28 1.46 15.52
C VAL A 18 -33.92 1.88 16.05
N THR A 19 -33.50 1.35 17.19
CA THR A 19 -32.18 1.62 17.78
C THR A 19 -31.05 1.09 16.88
N GLN A 20 -31.20 -0.10 16.29
CA GLN A 20 -30.24 -0.65 15.34
C GLN A 20 -30.17 0.17 14.04
N ALA A 21 -31.31 0.61 13.50
CA ALA A 21 -31.34 1.44 12.30
C ALA A 21 -30.72 2.82 12.53
N THR A 22 -30.93 3.42 13.71
CA THR A 22 -30.34 4.70 14.07
C THR A 22 -28.82 4.58 14.22
N LYS A 23 -28.34 3.52 14.88
CA LYS A 23 -26.90 3.25 15.06
C LYS A 23 -26.22 2.94 13.72
N GLY A 24 -26.90 2.27 12.79
CA GLY A 24 -26.42 2.04 11.42
C GLY A 24 -26.22 3.37 10.67
N ARG A 25 -27.21 4.27 10.69
CA ARG A 25 -27.10 5.59 10.03
C ARG A 25 -26.05 6.49 10.66
N GLU A 26 -25.85 6.43 11.96
CA GLU A 26 -24.76 7.17 12.63
C GLU A 26 -23.38 6.65 12.22
N ASN A 27 -23.20 5.34 12.12
CA ASN A 27 -21.95 4.75 11.63
C ASN A 27 -21.67 5.14 10.19
N GLU A 28 -22.64 5.00 9.29
CA GLU A 28 -22.51 5.41 7.89
C GLU A 28 -22.16 6.91 7.75
N ARG A 29 -22.79 7.76 8.57
CA ARG A 29 -22.47 9.19 8.60
C ARG A 29 -21.05 9.46 9.09
N MET A 30 -20.59 8.75 10.12
CA MET A 30 -19.22 8.89 10.63
C MET A 30 -18.18 8.40 9.62
N GLU A 31 -18.44 7.30 8.94
CA GLU A 31 -17.57 6.80 7.86
C GLU A 31 -17.50 7.79 6.69
N HIS A 32 -18.62 8.35 6.28
CA HIS A 32 -18.66 9.37 5.23
C HIS A 32 -17.90 10.65 5.62
N LEU A 33 -18.05 11.11 6.86
CA LEU A 33 -17.29 12.26 7.38
C LEU A 33 -15.80 11.96 7.43
N ARG A 34 -15.40 10.78 7.87
CA ARG A 34 -14.00 10.33 7.92
C ARG A 34 -13.39 10.30 6.52
N THR A 35 -14.07 9.69 5.57
CA THR A 35 -13.63 9.61 4.16
C THR A 35 -13.46 10.99 3.54
N SER A 36 -14.45 11.87 3.73
CA SER A 36 -14.40 13.25 3.24
C SER A 36 -13.27 14.05 3.88
N PHE A 37 -13.01 13.84 5.17
CA PHE A 37 -11.90 14.46 5.89
C PHE A 37 -10.55 14.01 5.34
N LEU A 38 -10.34 12.70 5.18
CA LEU A 38 -9.09 12.15 4.64
C LEU A 38 -8.80 12.68 3.24
N ARG A 39 -9.81 12.72 2.36
CA ARG A 39 -9.67 13.26 1.00
C ARG A 39 -9.30 14.74 1.00
N ARG A 40 -9.89 15.53 1.90
CA ARG A 40 -9.56 16.97 2.05
C ARG A 40 -8.13 17.16 2.54
N VAL A 41 -7.74 16.44 3.59
CA VAL A 41 -6.36 16.50 4.13
C VAL A 41 -5.34 16.09 3.06
N ALA A 42 -5.64 15.04 2.29
CA ALA A 42 -4.80 14.62 1.18
C ALA A 42 -4.60 15.76 0.17
N HIS A 43 -5.68 16.39 -0.28
CA HIS A 43 -5.64 17.53 -1.21
C HIS A 43 -4.85 18.71 -0.63
N ASP A 44 -5.09 19.06 0.62
CA ASP A 44 -4.47 20.21 1.30
C ASP A 44 -2.95 19.98 1.55
N ILE A 45 -2.50 18.75 1.54
CA ILE A 45 -1.06 18.38 1.55
C ILE A 45 -0.50 18.40 0.12
N ALA A 46 -1.19 17.81 -0.85
CA ALA A 46 -0.69 17.64 -2.22
C ALA A 46 -0.44 19.00 -2.90
N SER A 47 -1.39 19.93 -2.79
CA SER A 47 -1.34 21.20 -3.49
C SER A 47 -0.11 22.06 -3.12
N PRO A 48 0.16 22.42 -1.85
CA PRO A 48 1.35 23.20 -1.50
C PRO A 48 2.65 22.41 -1.72
N THR A 49 2.61 21.09 -1.58
CA THR A 49 3.79 20.23 -1.81
C THR A 49 4.21 20.26 -3.27
N GLY A 50 3.25 20.22 -4.21
CA GLY A 50 3.51 20.36 -5.64
C GLY A 50 4.16 21.69 -6.00
N VAL A 51 3.60 22.79 -5.48
CA VAL A 51 4.16 24.14 -5.68
C VAL A 51 5.60 24.24 -5.12
N THR A 52 5.82 23.74 -3.91
CA THR A 52 7.15 23.75 -3.30
C THR A 52 8.15 22.88 -4.07
N MET A 53 7.72 21.77 -4.68
CA MET A 53 8.56 20.94 -5.55
C MET A 53 9.05 21.76 -6.76
N THR A 54 8.17 22.53 -7.41
CA THR A 54 8.55 23.41 -8.52
C THR A 54 9.60 24.45 -8.10
N VAL A 55 9.46 25.04 -6.91
CA VAL A 55 10.46 25.98 -6.37
C VAL A 55 11.81 25.27 -6.12
N VAL A 56 11.79 24.06 -5.61
CA VAL A 56 13.03 23.26 -5.39
C VAL A 56 13.72 22.92 -6.71
N GLU A 57 12.95 22.62 -7.78
CA GLU A 57 13.52 22.38 -9.11
C GLU A 57 14.13 23.67 -9.70
N GLU A 58 13.50 24.80 -9.51
CA GLU A 58 14.06 26.12 -9.93
C GLU A 58 15.34 26.45 -9.16
N LEU A 59 15.37 26.22 -7.84
CA LEU A 59 16.58 26.39 -7.05
C LEU A 59 17.71 25.45 -7.49
N ALA A 60 17.39 24.22 -7.90
CA ALA A 60 18.36 23.29 -8.43
C ALA A 60 18.99 23.79 -9.73
N SER A 61 18.18 24.33 -10.64
CA SER A 61 18.66 24.90 -11.92
C SER A 61 19.43 26.20 -11.73
N SER A 62 19.15 26.96 -10.67
CA SER A 62 19.84 28.20 -10.29
C SER A 62 21.16 27.97 -9.53
N GLY A 63 21.64 26.72 -9.40
CA GLY A 63 22.94 26.41 -8.78
C GLY A 63 22.92 26.32 -7.26
N ALA A 64 21.76 26.08 -6.63
CA ALA A 64 21.68 25.82 -5.21
C ALA A 64 22.48 24.55 -4.82
N LYS A 65 22.92 24.49 -3.56
CA LYS A 65 23.71 23.36 -3.04
C LYS A 65 23.01 22.02 -3.28
N PRO A 66 23.60 21.07 -4.03
CA PRO A 66 22.95 19.81 -4.43
C PRO A 66 22.43 18.99 -3.24
N GLU A 67 23.12 19.03 -2.10
CA GLU A 67 22.73 18.28 -0.90
C GLU A 67 21.44 18.81 -0.30
N LEU A 68 21.27 20.16 -0.27
CA LEU A 68 20.06 20.81 0.24
C LEU A 68 18.88 20.55 -0.68
N VAL A 69 19.08 20.64 -2.00
CA VAL A 69 18.09 20.30 -3.00
C VAL A 69 17.64 18.84 -2.86
N ALA A 70 18.60 17.91 -2.73
CA ALA A 70 18.29 16.49 -2.55
C ALA A 70 17.53 16.22 -1.24
N MET A 71 17.85 16.95 -0.17
CA MET A 71 17.13 16.83 1.10
C MET A 71 15.69 17.37 0.99
N ALA A 72 15.48 18.52 0.38
CA ALA A 72 14.17 19.10 0.15
C ALA A 72 13.30 18.20 -0.73
N ARG A 73 13.85 17.70 -1.84
CA ARG A 73 13.16 16.74 -2.74
C ARG A 73 12.68 15.50 -1.99
N ARG A 74 13.54 14.91 -1.13
CA ARG A 74 13.17 13.73 -0.33
C ARG A 74 11.99 14.04 0.62
N GLY A 75 12.04 15.19 1.30
CA GLY A 75 10.95 15.62 2.18
C GLY A 75 9.63 15.79 1.45
N LEU A 76 9.64 16.51 0.32
CA LEU A 76 8.47 16.77 -0.50
C LEU A 76 7.88 15.48 -1.10
N ARG A 77 8.72 14.60 -1.65
CA ARG A 77 8.26 13.30 -2.16
C ARG A 77 7.60 12.44 -1.07
N ARG A 78 8.09 12.54 0.16
CA ARG A 78 7.45 11.87 1.29
C ARG A 78 6.06 12.44 1.58
N LEU A 79 5.89 13.76 1.56
CA LEU A 79 4.59 14.40 1.75
C LEU A 79 3.61 14.04 0.62
N MET A 80 4.06 14.07 -0.64
CA MET A 80 3.25 13.64 -1.78
C MET A 80 2.78 12.20 -1.62
N ARG A 81 3.66 11.29 -1.24
CA ARG A 81 3.31 9.88 -0.98
C ARG A 81 2.25 9.74 0.11
N LEU A 82 2.40 10.46 1.23
CA LEU A 82 1.41 10.43 2.31
C LEU A 82 0.05 10.93 1.82
N SER A 83 0.03 11.99 1.02
CA SER A 83 -1.17 12.51 0.38
C SER A 83 -1.83 11.46 -0.54
N GLU A 84 -1.06 10.80 -1.41
CA GLU A 84 -1.57 9.75 -2.30
C GLU A 84 -2.16 8.57 -1.49
N GLN A 85 -1.49 8.14 -0.42
CA GLN A 85 -1.99 7.07 0.46
C GLN A 85 -3.29 7.46 1.16
N LEU A 86 -3.41 8.70 1.65
CA LEU A 86 -4.62 9.17 2.30
C LEU A 86 -5.79 9.27 1.30
N ALA A 87 -5.53 9.79 0.09
CA ALA A 87 -6.54 9.88 -0.97
C ALA A 87 -7.04 8.48 -1.36
N LEU A 88 -6.12 7.55 -1.63
CA LEU A 88 -6.47 6.18 -2.00
C LEU A 88 -7.21 5.44 -0.87
N THR A 89 -6.80 5.66 0.39
CA THR A 89 -7.52 5.12 1.55
C THR A 89 -8.96 5.65 1.59
N ALA A 90 -9.16 6.94 1.35
CA ALA A 90 -10.49 7.55 1.32
C ALA A 90 -11.35 7.00 0.17
N ASP A 91 -10.76 6.75 -0.99
CA ASP A 91 -11.48 6.17 -2.14
C ASP A 91 -11.91 4.72 -1.85
N LEU A 92 -11.02 3.91 -1.27
CA LEU A 92 -11.30 2.52 -0.89
C LEU A 92 -12.35 2.41 0.23
N GLU A 93 -12.28 3.29 1.26
CA GLU A 93 -13.26 3.33 2.36
C GLU A 93 -14.63 3.86 1.93
N GLY A 94 -14.67 4.71 0.90
CA GLY A 94 -15.91 5.30 0.39
C GLY A 94 -16.85 4.32 -0.32
N GLY A 95 -16.46 3.06 -0.50
CA GLY A 95 -17.30 1.97 -1.02
C GLY A 95 -17.70 2.08 -2.50
N GLY A 96 -17.30 3.15 -3.19
CA GLY A 96 -17.64 3.40 -4.60
C GLY A 96 -16.48 3.20 -5.58
N TRP A 97 -15.29 2.84 -5.09
CA TRP A 97 -14.15 2.65 -5.97
C TRP A 97 -14.20 1.28 -6.66
N THR A 98 -14.12 1.30 -7.97
CA THR A 98 -13.96 0.11 -8.80
C THR A 98 -12.74 0.30 -9.70
N PRO A 99 -11.90 -0.74 -9.89
CA PRO A 99 -10.74 -0.62 -10.75
C PRO A 99 -11.13 -0.44 -12.22
N ASP A 100 -10.50 0.51 -12.90
CA ASP A 100 -10.58 0.67 -14.36
C ASP A 100 -9.49 -0.20 -15.01
N THR A 101 -9.85 -1.46 -15.32
CA THR A 101 -8.89 -2.47 -15.73
C THR A 101 -8.61 -2.45 -17.22
N THR A 102 -7.33 -2.49 -17.57
CA THR A 102 -6.81 -2.69 -18.93
C THR A 102 -5.86 -3.89 -18.96
N GLN A 103 -5.68 -4.50 -20.14
CA GLN A 103 -4.69 -5.57 -20.30
C GLN A 103 -3.28 -4.98 -20.35
N GLU A 104 -2.46 -5.35 -19.38
CA GLU A 104 -1.11 -4.84 -19.18
C GLU A 104 -0.05 -5.95 -19.30
N ASP A 105 1.11 -5.60 -19.84
CA ASP A 105 2.30 -6.45 -19.72
C ASP A 105 2.88 -6.31 -18.30
N ALA A 106 2.82 -7.39 -17.53
CA ALA A 106 3.32 -7.40 -16.15
C ALA A 106 4.79 -7.01 -16.03
N ARG A 107 5.62 -7.32 -17.03
CA ARG A 107 7.04 -6.96 -17.04
C ARG A 107 7.23 -5.44 -17.09
N ALA A 108 6.47 -4.76 -17.96
CA ALA A 108 6.50 -3.31 -18.06
C ALA A 108 5.91 -2.66 -16.78
N LEU A 109 4.78 -3.16 -16.29
CA LEU A 109 4.12 -2.67 -15.09
C LEU A 109 5.04 -2.73 -13.87
N VAL A 110 5.67 -3.88 -13.63
CA VAL A 110 6.57 -4.07 -12.47
C VAL A 110 7.87 -3.30 -12.64
N LYS A 111 8.42 -3.25 -13.86
CA LYS A 111 9.62 -2.45 -14.14
C LYS A 111 9.38 -0.98 -13.81
N ASP A 112 8.29 -0.39 -14.27
CA ASP A 112 7.97 1.02 -13.99
C ASP A 112 7.79 1.27 -12.49
N ALA A 113 7.15 0.35 -11.76
CA ALA A 113 6.99 0.45 -10.31
C ALA A 113 8.35 0.37 -9.58
N VAL A 114 9.24 -0.53 -9.99
CA VAL A 114 10.60 -0.67 -9.43
C VAL A 114 11.43 0.57 -9.73
N ASP A 115 11.45 1.04 -10.97
CA ASP A 115 12.19 2.24 -11.37
C ASP A 115 11.72 3.47 -10.57
N ALA A 116 10.41 3.64 -10.42
CA ALA A 116 9.84 4.72 -9.62
C ALA A 116 10.20 4.60 -8.12
N ALA A 117 10.19 3.38 -7.55
CA ALA A 117 10.59 3.14 -6.17
C ALA A 117 12.08 3.45 -5.95
N VAL A 118 12.94 3.00 -6.85
CA VAL A 118 14.40 3.27 -6.80
C VAL A 118 14.69 4.76 -6.91
N ALA A 119 13.99 5.48 -7.79
CA ALA A 119 14.16 6.93 -7.94
C ALA A 119 13.76 7.72 -6.68
N ILE A 120 12.81 7.22 -5.91
CA ILE A 120 12.28 7.89 -4.72
C ILE A 120 12.99 7.45 -3.45
N ASP A 121 13.10 6.15 -3.23
CA ASP A 121 13.54 5.50 -1.99
C ASP A 121 14.91 4.82 -2.11
N GLY A 122 15.47 4.76 -3.32
CA GLY A 122 16.77 4.11 -3.56
C GLY A 122 17.89 4.73 -2.71
N ARG A 123 18.64 3.86 -2.06
CA ARG A 123 19.81 4.19 -1.27
C ARG A 123 21.05 3.70 -2.00
N ARG A 124 22.15 4.49 -1.96
CA ARG A 124 23.41 4.14 -2.64
C ARG A 124 24.07 2.87 -2.09
N ASP A 125 23.77 2.51 -0.86
CA ASP A 125 24.30 1.34 -0.15
C ASP A 125 23.42 0.09 -0.32
N ILE A 126 22.31 0.19 -1.08
CA ILE A 126 21.40 -0.93 -1.37
C ILE A 126 21.51 -1.31 -2.84
N GLN A 127 21.86 -2.56 -3.07
CA GLN A 127 21.81 -3.16 -4.41
C GLN A 127 20.36 -3.59 -4.71
N SER A 128 19.75 -2.99 -5.71
CA SER A 128 18.45 -3.43 -6.23
C SER A 128 18.60 -4.18 -7.54
N SER A 129 17.88 -5.26 -7.71
CA SER A 129 17.86 -6.08 -8.93
C SER A 129 16.43 -6.49 -9.28
N LEU A 130 16.17 -6.59 -10.59
CA LEU A 130 14.88 -7.01 -11.14
C LEU A 130 15.12 -8.19 -12.08
N SER A 131 14.46 -9.31 -11.81
CA SER A 131 14.45 -10.51 -12.64
C SER A 131 13.14 -10.59 -13.40
N LEU A 132 13.23 -10.47 -14.72
CA LEU A 132 12.08 -10.54 -15.62
C LEU A 132 12.09 -11.88 -16.38
N PRO A 133 10.93 -12.54 -16.50
CA PRO A 133 10.82 -13.72 -17.35
C PRO A 133 10.97 -13.32 -18.82
N PRO A 134 11.48 -14.21 -19.71
CA PRO A 134 11.58 -13.94 -21.13
C PRO A 134 10.19 -13.80 -21.77
N GLU A 135 9.21 -14.49 -21.25
CA GLU A 135 7.85 -14.54 -21.77
C GLU A 135 7.02 -13.36 -21.27
N ARG A 136 6.12 -12.90 -22.11
CA ARG A 136 5.13 -11.89 -21.73
C ARG A 136 4.07 -12.51 -20.83
N ILE A 137 3.79 -11.86 -19.71
CA ILE A 137 2.68 -12.22 -18.82
C ILE A 137 1.69 -11.07 -18.88
N VAL A 138 0.45 -11.36 -19.30
CA VAL A 138 -0.63 -10.37 -19.40
C VAL A 138 -1.50 -10.48 -18.16
N THR A 139 -1.90 -9.34 -17.61
CA THR A 139 -2.84 -9.24 -16.49
C THR A 139 -3.81 -8.10 -16.75
N ALA A 140 -5.06 -8.22 -16.29
CA ALA A 140 -6.07 -7.17 -16.40
C ALA A 140 -6.10 -6.37 -15.09
N VAL A 141 -5.59 -5.13 -15.12
CA VAL A 141 -5.44 -4.29 -13.91
C VAL A 141 -5.66 -2.81 -14.19
N ASP A 142 -6.06 -2.07 -13.17
CA ASP A 142 -5.90 -0.61 -13.14
C ASP A 142 -4.41 -0.29 -12.94
N ARG A 143 -3.74 -0.01 -14.07
CA ARG A 143 -2.29 0.23 -14.11
C ARG A 143 -1.85 1.26 -13.08
N ARG A 144 -2.57 2.38 -12.98
CA ARG A 144 -2.19 3.50 -12.11
C ARG A 144 -2.14 3.07 -10.65
N VAL A 145 -3.16 2.38 -10.19
CA VAL A 145 -3.30 2.02 -8.78
C VAL A 145 -2.40 0.83 -8.42
N VAL A 146 -2.31 -0.19 -9.29
CA VAL A 146 -1.44 -1.35 -9.07
C VAL A 146 0.03 -0.96 -9.13
N CYS A 147 0.44 -0.09 -10.06
CA CYS A 147 1.81 0.46 -10.11
C CYS A 147 2.13 1.23 -8.81
N THR A 148 1.20 2.03 -8.29
CA THR A 148 1.36 2.72 -7.00
C THR A 148 1.56 1.74 -5.85
N VAL A 149 0.77 0.69 -5.77
CA VAL A 149 0.89 -0.36 -4.73
C VAL A 149 2.24 -1.07 -4.83
N LEU A 150 2.64 -1.52 -6.01
CA LEU A 150 3.93 -2.19 -6.22
C LEU A 150 5.11 -1.27 -5.86
N ARG A 151 5.07 0.00 -6.28
CA ARG A 151 6.06 1.02 -5.92
C ARG A 151 6.19 1.16 -4.40
N GLU A 152 5.08 1.19 -3.68
CA GLU A 152 5.09 1.30 -2.21
C GLU A 152 5.69 0.06 -1.54
N ILE A 153 5.38 -1.14 -2.02
CA ILE A 153 5.94 -2.39 -1.50
C ILE A 153 7.46 -2.44 -1.74
N VAL A 154 7.91 -2.16 -2.97
CA VAL A 154 9.34 -2.09 -3.31
C VAL A 154 10.05 -0.99 -2.52
N GLY A 155 9.43 0.19 -2.38
CA GLY A 155 9.95 1.28 -1.56
C GLY A 155 10.10 0.90 -0.08
N ASN A 156 9.18 0.09 0.46
CA ASN A 156 9.30 -0.46 1.81
C ASN A 156 10.54 -1.36 1.92
N ALA A 157 10.71 -2.30 0.98
CA ALA A 157 11.86 -3.18 0.92
C ALA A 157 13.19 -2.38 0.86
N LEU A 158 13.29 -1.38 -0.03
CA LEU A 158 14.47 -0.51 -0.16
C LEU A 158 14.81 0.25 1.14
N ARG A 159 13.79 0.65 1.92
CA ARG A 159 14.01 1.38 3.18
C ARG A 159 14.51 0.50 4.30
N ILE A 160 14.07 -0.76 4.37
CA ILE A 160 14.38 -1.68 5.47
C ILE A 160 15.53 -2.63 5.16
N ALA A 161 15.87 -2.84 3.90
CA ALA A 161 16.98 -3.70 3.49
C ALA A 161 18.30 -3.30 4.15
N SER A 162 19.13 -4.28 4.45
CA SER A 162 20.48 -4.11 4.96
C SER A 162 21.46 -3.81 3.84
N SER A 163 21.32 -4.46 2.69
CA SER A 163 22.23 -4.31 1.54
C SER A 163 21.58 -4.67 0.19
N LYS A 164 20.54 -5.50 0.17
CA LYS A 164 20.02 -6.07 -1.08
C LYS A 164 18.49 -6.17 -1.14
N VAL A 165 17.94 -5.81 -2.32
CA VAL A 165 16.55 -6.05 -2.70
C VAL A 165 16.53 -6.77 -4.05
N LEU A 166 15.72 -7.82 -4.17
CA LEU A 166 15.50 -8.55 -5.41
C LEU A 166 14.00 -8.58 -5.70
N VAL A 167 13.61 -8.15 -6.89
CA VAL A 167 12.24 -8.28 -7.39
C VAL A 167 12.21 -9.32 -8.49
N GLU A 168 11.35 -10.31 -8.37
CA GLU A 168 11.17 -11.38 -9.34
C GLU A 168 9.74 -11.45 -9.82
N ILE A 169 9.57 -11.70 -11.10
CA ILE A 169 8.26 -11.90 -11.73
C ILE A 169 8.21 -13.31 -12.28
N GLY A 170 7.10 -13.98 -12.07
CA GLY A 170 6.82 -15.29 -12.64
C GLY A 170 5.34 -15.50 -12.90
N ARG A 171 5.03 -16.58 -13.61
CA ARG A 171 3.67 -17.10 -13.78
C ARG A 171 3.58 -18.41 -13.02
N GLU A 172 2.58 -18.55 -12.17
CA GLU A 172 2.22 -19.78 -11.50
C GLU A 172 0.78 -20.13 -11.89
N GLU A 173 0.62 -21.20 -12.64
CA GLU A 173 -0.68 -21.60 -13.19
C GLU A 173 -1.39 -20.45 -13.93
N THR A 174 -2.45 -19.92 -13.35
CA THR A 174 -3.27 -18.83 -13.86
C THR A 174 -2.97 -17.48 -13.22
N SER A 175 -1.89 -17.39 -12.44
CA SER A 175 -1.55 -16.21 -11.67
C SER A 175 -0.21 -15.61 -12.09
N LEU A 176 -0.18 -14.29 -12.23
CA LEU A 176 1.03 -13.50 -12.14
C LEU A 176 1.49 -13.47 -10.69
N VAL A 177 2.75 -13.76 -10.44
CA VAL A 177 3.37 -13.69 -9.11
C VAL A 177 4.54 -12.72 -9.16
N VAL A 178 4.52 -11.74 -8.27
CA VAL A 178 5.63 -10.80 -8.06
C VAL A 178 6.17 -11.01 -6.65
N ARG A 179 7.46 -11.39 -6.55
CA ARG A 179 8.17 -11.57 -5.28
C ARG A 179 9.13 -10.43 -5.04
N ILE A 180 8.99 -9.76 -3.92
CA ILE A 180 9.85 -8.65 -3.51
C ILE A 180 10.61 -9.09 -2.26
N HIS A 181 11.88 -9.47 -2.44
CA HIS A 181 12.78 -9.92 -1.39
C HIS A 181 13.62 -8.77 -0.86
N ASP A 182 13.77 -8.70 0.44
CA ASP A 182 14.78 -7.87 1.11
C ASP A 182 15.64 -8.73 2.05
N ASP A 183 16.81 -8.23 2.42
CA ASP A 183 17.71 -8.79 3.42
C ASP A 183 17.66 -8.01 4.75
N GLY A 184 16.51 -7.41 5.03
CA GLY A 184 16.23 -6.66 6.25
C GLY A 184 15.95 -7.55 7.46
N PRO A 185 15.29 -7.03 8.49
CA PRO A 185 15.02 -7.77 9.72
C PRO A 185 13.88 -8.79 9.61
N GLY A 186 13.22 -8.92 8.45
CA GLY A 186 12.04 -9.76 8.28
C GLY A 186 10.82 -9.24 9.03
N PHE A 187 9.79 -10.08 9.17
CA PHE A 187 8.60 -9.80 9.97
C PHE A 187 8.61 -10.69 11.23
N ASP A 188 8.29 -10.10 12.38
CA ASP A 188 8.02 -10.86 13.60
C ASP A 188 6.58 -11.41 13.61
N ALA A 189 6.26 -12.29 14.55
CA ALA A 189 4.96 -12.93 14.64
C ALA A 189 3.81 -11.92 14.81
N ASP A 190 4.02 -10.87 15.61
CA ASP A 190 3.01 -9.83 15.86
C ASP A 190 2.74 -9.01 14.60
N ALA A 191 3.79 -8.68 13.85
CA ALA A 191 3.67 -7.96 12.58
C ALA A 191 2.97 -8.80 11.50
N LEU A 192 3.10 -10.14 11.53
CA LEU A 192 2.37 -11.02 10.62
C LEU A 192 0.89 -11.13 10.98
N GLN A 193 0.54 -11.13 12.27
CA GLN A 193 -0.86 -11.17 12.71
C GLN A 193 -1.64 -9.90 12.31
N THR A 194 -0.98 -8.75 12.35
CA THR A 194 -1.57 -7.46 12.00
C THR A 194 -1.30 -7.02 10.55
N LEU A 195 -0.82 -7.96 9.71
CA LEU A 195 -0.50 -7.66 8.32
C LEU A 195 -1.72 -7.16 7.55
N GLY A 196 -1.62 -5.95 7.01
CA GLY A 196 -2.72 -5.33 6.28
C GLY A 196 -3.80 -4.68 7.15
N GLU A 197 -3.58 -4.56 8.45
CA GLU A 197 -4.36 -3.66 9.30
C GLU A 197 -3.90 -2.21 9.11
N ARG A 198 -4.87 -1.30 9.04
CA ARG A 198 -4.59 0.12 8.83
C ARG A 198 -4.05 0.77 10.09
N PHE A 199 -3.11 1.70 9.91
CA PHE A 199 -2.48 2.47 11.00
C PHE A 199 -1.63 1.66 11.97
N VAL A 200 -1.39 0.39 11.68
CA VAL A 200 -0.45 -0.44 12.44
C VAL A 200 0.95 -0.22 11.89
N THR A 201 1.84 0.29 12.73
CA THR A 201 3.23 0.56 12.37
C THR A 201 4.17 -0.13 13.32
N ARG A 202 5.31 -0.61 12.82
CA ARG A 202 6.40 -1.07 13.68
C ARG A 202 7.07 0.13 14.35
N THR A 203 7.58 -0.05 15.55
CA THR A 203 8.28 0.98 16.33
C THR A 203 9.44 1.63 15.56
N THR A 204 10.00 0.92 14.57
CA THR A 204 11.09 1.37 13.71
C THR A 204 10.63 1.95 12.37
N SER A 205 9.34 1.85 12.02
CA SER A 205 8.83 2.32 10.73
C SER A 205 8.40 3.78 10.80
N ARG A 206 8.79 4.56 9.79
CA ARG A 206 8.46 5.99 9.67
C ARG A 206 7.22 6.24 8.79
N GLY A 207 6.33 5.26 8.63
CA GLY A 207 5.12 5.34 7.81
C GLY A 207 3.84 5.45 8.63
N LEU A 208 2.70 5.66 7.97
CA LEU A 208 1.36 5.66 8.58
C LEU A 208 0.76 4.26 8.79
N GLY A 209 1.45 3.18 8.37
CA GLY A 209 0.90 1.82 8.42
C GLY A 209 -0.23 1.59 7.42
N LEU A 210 -0.25 2.32 6.30
CA LEU A 210 -1.31 2.23 5.29
C LEU A 210 -0.91 1.39 4.08
N SER A 211 0.38 1.30 3.74
CA SER A 211 0.83 0.73 2.46
C SER A 211 0.38 -0.72 2.24
N LEU A 212 0.50 -1.59 3.25
CA LEU A 212 0.10 -3.00 3.12
C LEU A 212 -1.41 -3.19 3.19
N ALA A 213 -2.12 -2.34 3.94
CA ALA A 213 -3.58 -2.34 3.97
C ALA A 213 -4.16 -1.92 2.60
N ILE A 214 -3.66 -0.83 2.04
CA ILE A 214 -4.01 -0.37 0.69
C ILE A 214 -3.69 -1.46 -0.34
N ALA A 215 -2.51 -2.09 -0.23
CA ALA A 215 -2.13 -3.19 -1.12
C ALA A 215 -3.12 -4.35 -1.07
N LYS A 216 -3.53 -4.77 0.13
CA LYS A 216 -4.51 -5.83 0.33
C LYS A 216 -5.85 -5.50 -0.33
N ASP A 217 -6.36 -4.29 -0.11
CA ASP A 217 -7.65 -3.87 -0.65
C ASP A 217 -7.60 -3.71 -2.17
N VAL A 218 -6.57 -3.05 -2.70
CA VAL A 218 -6.39 -2.88 -4.16
C VAL A 218 -6.22 -4.21 -4.87
N LEU A 219 -5.31 -5.06 -4.38
CA LEU A 219 -5.07 -6.36 -5.01
C LEU A 219 -6.31 -7.26 -4.90
N GLY A 220 -7.01 -7.24 -3.77
CA GLY A 220 -8.28 -7.96 -3.60
C GLY A 220 -9.34 -7.52 -4.61
N ALA A 221 -9.48 -6.23 -4.88
CA ALA A 221 -10.39 -5.70 -5.90
C ALA A 221 -10.04 -6.14 -7.34
N HIS A 222 -8.79 -6.55 -7.58
CA HIS A 222 -8.33 -7.13 -8.84
C HIS A 222 -8.34 -8.67 -8.85
N GLY A 223 -8.95 -9.32 -7.85
CA GLY A 223 -8.95 -10.78 -7.70
C GLY A 223 -7.59 -11.37 -7.30
N GLY A 224 -6.69 -10.53 -6.83
CA GLY A 224 -5.35 -10.89 -6.37
C GLY A 224 -5.22 -10.95 -4.85
N ALA A 225 -4.00 -11.14 -4.37
CA ALA A 225 -3.69 -11.21 -2.94
C ALA A 225 -2.26 -10.72 -2.64
N ILE A 226 -2.02 -10.46 -1.36
CA ILE A 226 -0.68 -10.19 -0.81
C ILE A 226 -0.42 -11.12 0.35
N ARG A 227 0.80 -11.67 0.42
CA ARG A 227 1.27 -12.46 1.55
C ARG A 227 2.75 -12.18 1.83
N VAL A 228 3.23 -12.61 2.98
CA VAL A 228 4.62 -12.45 3.39
C VAL A 228 5.21 -13.82 3.67
N GLU A 229 6.41 -14.03 3.16
CA GLU A 229 7.22 -15.23 3.31
C GLU A 229 8.63 -14.85 3.80
N THR A 230 9.44 -15.84 4.16
CA THR A 230 10.86 -15.61 4.41
C THR A 230 11.58 -15.33 3.10
N SER A 231 12.50 -14.37 3.10
CA SER A 231 13.30 -14.03 1.93
C SER A 231 14.23 -15.18 1.53
N ALA A 232 14.36 -15.40 0.23
CA ALA A 232 15.37 -16.32 -0.34
C ALA A 232 16.79 -15.71 -0.35
N LEU A 233 16.92 -14.41 -0.08
CA LEU A 233 18.22 -13.75 0.02
C LEU A 233 18.97 -14.24 1.28
N PRO A 234 20.31 -14.31 1.21
CA PRO A 234 21.11 -14.53 2.42
C PRO A 234 20.79 -13.49 3.48
N PRO A 235 20.84 -13.85 4.77
CA PRO A 235 20.65 -12.90 5.86
C PRO A 235 21.57 -11.69 5.72
N GLY A 236 20.99 -10.51 5.91
CA GLY A 236 21.74 -9.26 5.89
C GLY A 236 22.63 -9.07 7.13
N ARG A 237 23.11 -7.85 7.34
CA ARG A 237 24.07 -7.52 8.43
C ARG A 237 23.61 -7.91 9.85
N ARG A 238 22.31 -8.10 10.06
CA ARG A 238 21.74 -8.47 11.36
C ARG A 238 21.74 -9.99 11.61
N GLY A 239 22.07 -10.80 10.60
CA GLY A 239 22.07 -12.25 10.70
C GLY A 239 20.68 -12.90 10.77
N THR A 240 19.60 -12.12 10.64
CA THR A 240 18.23 -12.63 10.57
C THR A 240 17.78 -12.73 9.11
N PRO A 241 16.95 -13.73 8.76
CA PRO A 241 16.34 -13.80 7.44
C PRO A 241 15.50 -12.55 7.18
N GLY A 242 15.59 -12.04 5.95
CA GLY A 242 14.75 -10.93 5.50
C GLY A 242 13.31 -11.35 5.16
N ALA A 243 12.55 -10.44 4.61
CA ALA A 243 11.18 -10.70 4.16
C ALA A 243 11.08 -10.86 2.63
N CYS A 244 10.11 -11.64 2.22
CA CYS A 244 9.62 -11.69 0.86
C CYS A 244 8.13 -11.30 0.86
N VAL A 245 7.81 -10.16 0.28
CA VAL A 245 6.41 -9.80 0.03
C VAL A 245 6.02 -10.38 -1.33
N VAL A 246 4.98 -11.21 -1.32
CA VAL A 246 4.46 -11.88 -2.53
C VAL A 246 3.14 -11.27 -2.90
N VAL A 247 3.06 -10.75 -4.11
CA VAL A 247 1.85 -10.22 -4.73
C VAL A 247 1.39 -11.19 -5.81
N THR A 248 0.12 -11.52 -5.81
CA THR A 248 -0.52 -12.34 -6.85
C THR A 248 -1.63 -11.56 -7.53
N LEU A 249 -1.76 -11.71 -8.85
CA LEU A 249 -2.84 -11.16 -9.67
C LEU A 249 -3.25 -12.22 -10.70
N PRO A 250 -4.51 -12.23 -11.17
CA PRO A 250 -4.90 -13.10 -12.26
C PRO A 250 -4.07 -12.83 -13.52
N ALA A 251 -3.54 -13.88 -14.15
CA ALA A 251 -2.91 -13.80 -15.47
C ALA A 251 -3.91 -14.20 -16.54
N VAL A 252 -3.89 -13.48 -17.67
CA VAL A 252 -4.77 -13.72 -18.83
C VAL A 252 -4.05 -14.58 -19.87
#